data_b0430cd0873af4f53010f7be4ac85f96
#
_entry.id   b0430cd0873af4f53010f7be4ac85f96
#
_cell.length_a   1.000
_cell.length_b   1.000
_cell.length_c   1.000
_cell.angle_alpha   90.00
_cell.angle_beta   90.00
_cell.angle_gamma   90.00
#
_symmetry.space_group_name_H-M   'P 1'
#
loop_
_entity.id
_entity.type
_entity.pdbx_description
1 polymer ?
#
loop_
_entity_poly.entity_id
_entity_poly.type
_entity_poly.pdbx_seq_one_letter_code
_entity_poly.pdbx_strand_id
1 'polypeptide(L)'
;ADLMAVLYGEVMKFDPKNPRWEDRDWLVLSKGHAGPVAYATFGLMGFYPMEEAYTLNQPHTKFPSHTDRKLTPGVDLTTGSLGQGASTAAGAALGNKIDGRTNHVFCVIGDGEADEGQVWEAFHFAYAHKLDNIIYFIDNNGYQLDGPTADILDHGNIAKKAESFGLYTQEIDGHDVKAIYDAIQNAYAKKGVPS
;
A
#
# COMPACT_ATOMS: atom_id res chain seq x y z
N ALA A 1 -2.53 -0.79 11.76
CA ALA A 1 -3.96 -0.49 11.94
C ALA A 1 -4.25 0.98 11.62
N ASP A 2 -3.51 1.91 12.23
CA ASP A 2 -3.76 3.36 12.18
C ASP A 2 -3.74 3.91 10.74
N LEU A 3 -2.75 3.51 9.92
CA LEU A 3 -2.71 3.85 8.50
C LEU A 3 -4.00 3.42 7.76
N MET A 4 -4.48 2.19 8.00
CA MET A 4 -5.70 1.69 7.36
C MET A 4 -6.94 2.47 7.81
N ALA A 5 -6.99 2.87 9.08
CA ALA A 5 -8.08 3.70 9.61
C ALA A 5 -8.09 5.09 8.96
N VAL A 6 -6.93 5.71 8.76
CA VAL A 6 -6.83 7.01 8.06
C VAL A 6 -7.21 6.87 6.58
N LEU A 7 -6.68 5.85 5.90
CA LEU A 7 -6.96 5.64 4.47
C LEU A 7 -8.44 5.42 4.22
N TYR A 8 -9.07 4.46 4.90
CA TYR A 8 -10.49 4.11 4.66
C TYR A 8 -11.48 4.99 5.42
N GLY A 9 -11.06 5.67 6.48
CA GLY A 9 -11.93 6.56 7.25
C GLY A 9 -12.04 7.96 6.66
N GLU A 10 -10.96 8.50 6.07
CA GLU A 10 -10.89 9.92 5.73
C GLU A 10 -10.34 10.23 4.32
N VAL A 11 -9.56 9.32 3.72
CA VAL A 11 -8.74 9.67 2.55
C VAL A 11 -9.26 9.05 1.27
N MET A 12 -9.44 7.73 1.25
CA MET A 12 -9.71 6.98 0.02
C MET A 12 -11.14 7.13 -0.46
N LYS A 13 -11.29 7.26 -1.77
CA LYS A 13 -12.57 7.13 -2.47
C LYS A 13 -12.84 5.67 -2.77
N PHE A 14 -13.87 5.09 -2.20
CA PHE A 14 -14.28 3.72 -2.46
C PHE A 14 -15.81 3.58 -2.31
N ASP A 15 -16.35 2.49 -2.86
CA ASP A 15 -17.74 2.10 -2.65
C ASP A 15 -17.79 0.60 -2.34
N PRO A 16 -18.14 0.20 -1.12
CA PRO A 16 -18.18 -1.21 -0.74
C PRO A 16 -19.26 -2.00 -1.51
N LYS A 17 -20.28 -1.34 -2.04
CA LYS A 17 -21.32 -1.96 -2.88
C LYS A 17 -20.87 -2.11 -4.33
N ASN A 18 -19.87 -1.34 -4.75
CA ASN A 18 -19.25 -1.43 -6.07
C ASN A 18 -17.71 -1.46 -5.93
N PRO A 19 -17.15 -2.56 -5.40
CA PRO A 19 -15.72 -2.65 -5.10
C PRO A 19 -14.82 -2.60 -6.34
N ARG A 20 -15.40 -2.59 -7.53
CA ARG A 20 -14.68 -2.46 -8.81
C ARG A 20 -14.98 -1.13 -9.52
N TRP A 21 -15.56 -0.17 -8.81
CA TRP A 21 -15.76 1.17 -9.35
C TRP A 21 -14.45 1.72 -9.94
N GLU A 22 -14.51 2.17 -11.17
CA GLU A 22 -13.28 2.51 -11.92
C GLU A 22 -12.57 3.74 -11.39
N ASP A 23 -13.31 4.74 -10.88
CA ASP A 23 -12.74 5.97 -10.35
C ASP A 23 -12.44 5.92 -8.83
N ARG A 24 -12.48 4.72 -8.22
CA ARG A 24 -12.04 4.53 -6.84
C ARG A 24 -10.55 4.70 -6.71
N ASP A 25 -10.09 5.06 -5.53
CA ASP A 25 -8.68 4.91 -5.17
C ASP A 25 -8.32 3.43 -4.99
N TRP A 26 -7.06 3.10 -5.16
CA TRP A 26 -6.56 1.73 -5.08
C TRP A 26 -5.66 1.55 -3.87
N LEU A 27 -5.87 0.46 -3.14
CA LEU A 27 -4.93 0.00 -2.11
C LEU A 27 -4.16 -1.22 -2.63
N VAL A 28 -2.84 -1.11 -2.63
CA VAL A 28 -1.92 -2.22 -2.90
C VAL A 28 -1.18 -2.55 -1.61
N LEU A 29 -1.59 -3.62 -0.94
CA LEU A 29 -0.90 -4.12 0.23
C LEU A 29 0.27 -5.00 -0.23
N SER A 30 1.41 -4.37 -0.58
CA SER A 30 2.58 -5.07 -1.13
C SER A 30 3.12 -6.11 -0.15
N LYS A 31 3.22 -5.76 1.15
CA LYS A 31 3.44 -6.73 2.23
C LYS A 31 2.20 -7.61 2.44
N GLY A 32 1.97 -8.54 1.51
CA GLY A 32 0.74 -9.34 1.45
C GLY A 32 0.41 -10.11 2.72
N HIS A 33 1.41 -10.45 3.53
CA HIS A 33 1.25 -11.09 4.84
C HIS A 33 0.52 -10.22 5.88
N ALA A 34 0.34 -8.92 5.63
CA ALA A 34 -0.54 -8.06 6.41
C ALA A 34 -2.03 -8.16 6.00
N GLY A 35 -2.39 -9.17 5.18
CA GLY A 35 -3.77 -9.44 4.75
C GLY A 35 -4.83 -9.34 5.84
N PRO A 36 -4.61 -9.89 7.06
CA PRO A 36 -5.61 -9.81 8.13
C PRO A 36 -6.07 -8.39 8.48
N VAL A 37 -5.18 -7.39 8.47
CA VAL A 37 -5.61 -6.00 8.75
C VAL A 37 -6.46 -5.44 7.61
N ALA A 38 -6.15 -5.78 6.35
CA ALA A 38 -6.98 -5.39 5.22
C ALA A 38 -8.37 -6.03 5.30
N TYR A 39 -8.44 -7.32 5.61
CA TYR A 39 -9.73 -8.02 5.73
C TYR A 39 -10.58 -7.45 6.86
N ALA A 40 -10.00 -7.16 8.02
CA ALA A 40 -10.72 -6.49 9.10
C ALA A 40 -11.24 -5.11 8.66
N THR A 41 -10.41 -4.33 7.97
CA THR A 41 -10.80 -3.01 7.46
C THR A 41 -11.95 -3.12 6.46
N PHE A 42 -11.86 -4.02 5.48
CA PHE A 42 -12.90 -4.17 4.46
C PHE A 42 -14.22 -4.65 5.04
N GLY A 43 -14.19 -5.57 6.01
CA GLY A 43 -15.39 -5.99 6.73
C GLY A 43 -16.03 -4.83 7.49
N LEU A 44 -15.25 -4.01 8.21
CA LEU A 44 -15.72 -2.81 8.91
C LEU A 44 -16.29 -1.77 7.95
N MET A 45 -15.72 -1.63 6.76
CA MET A 45 -16.20 -0.71 5.74
C MET A 45 -17.41 -1.24 4.94
N GLY A 46 -17.85 -2.48 5.19
CA GLY A 46 -19.06 -3.04 4.63
C GLY A 46 -18.90 -3.72 3.26
N PHE A 47 -17.69 -4.12 2.88
CA PHE A 47 -17.48 -4.91 1.66
C PHE A 47 -18.08 -6.33 1.76
N TYR A 48 -18.21 -6.85 2.98
CA TYR A 48 -18.81 -8.13 3.34
C TYR A 48 -19.14 -8.16 4.83
N PRO A 49 -19.99 -9.09 5.29
CA PRO A 49 -20.22 -9.30 6.71
C PRO A 49 -18.91 -9.68 7.43
N MET A 50 -18.61 -9.03 8.56
CA MET A 50 -17.35 -9.21 9.28
C MET A 50 -17.12 -10.68 9.66
N GLU A 51 -18.19 -11.42 9.93
CA GLU A 51 -18.14 -12.84 10.31
C GLU A 51 -17.48 -13.72 9.25
N GLU A 52 -17.56 -13.33 7.97
CA GLU A 52 -16.89 -14.05 6.89
C GLU A 52 -15.36 -14.03 7.06
N ALA A 53 -14.79 -12.92 7.56
CA ALA A 53 -13.35 -12.77 7.76
C ALA A 53 -12.79 -13.73 8.83
N TYR A 54 -13.62 -14.25 9.73
CA TYR A 54 -13.21 -15.24 10.73
C TYR A 54 -12.84 -16.60 10.13
N THR A 55 -13.11 -16.80 8.84
CA THR A 55 -12.67 -17.99 8.10
C THR A 55 -11.23 -17.89 7.56
N LEU A 56 -10.46 -16.88 8.00
CA LEU A 56 -9.06 -16.70 7.60
C LEU A 56 -8.29 -18.02 7.61
N ASN A 57 -7.63 -18.33 6.50
CA ASN A 57 -6.83 -19.55 6.31
C ASN A 57 -7.57 -20.89 6.45
N GLN A 58 -8.89 -20.90 6.48
CA GLN A 58 -9.65 -22.15 6.45
C GLN A 58 -9.78 -22.67 5.02
N PRO A 59 -10.01 -23.98 4.82
CA PRO A 59 -10.30 -24.51 3.49
C PRO A 59 -11.49 -23.79 2.83
N HIS A 60 -11.36 -23.47 1.55
CA HIS A 60 -12.39 -22.78 0.74
C HIS A 60 -12.72 -21.35 1.20
N THR A 61 -11.91 -20.74 2.06
CA THR A 61 -12.10 -19.34 2.46
C THR A 61 -11.91 -18.38 1.30
N LYS A 62 -12.55 -17.22 1.42
CA LYS A 62 -12.23 -16.04 0.59
C LYS A 62 -11.07 -15.20 1.16
N PHE A 63 -10.52 -15.60 2.30
CA PHE A 63 -9.53 -14.84 3.09
C PHE A 63 -8.25 -15.65 3.28
N PRO A 64 -7.41 -15.77 2.23
CA PRO A 64 -6.11 -16.44 2.33
C PRO A 64 -5.11 -15.61 3.13
N SER A 65 -3.97 -16.21 3.52
CA SER A 65 -2.89 -15.52 4.25
C SER A 65 -2.40 -14.24 3.56
N HIS A 66 -2.33 -14.27 2.23
CA HIS A 66 -1.93 -13.14 1.39
C HIS A 66 -3.13 -12.67 0.56
N THR A 67 -3.21 -11.38 0.31
CA THR A 67 -4.35 -10.79 -0.38
C THR A 67 -4.52 -11.34 -1.80
N ASP A 68 -5.73 -11.76 -2.14
CA ASP A 68 -6.09 -12.26 -3.47
C ASP A 68 -7.30 -11.51 -4.04
N ARG A 69 -7.08 -10.83 -5.16
CA ARG A 69 -8.08 -10.02 -5.87
C ARG A 69 -9.27 -10.83 -6.37
N LYS A 70 -9.08 -12.11 -6.67
CA LYS A 70 -10.14 -12.97 -7.20
C LYS A 70 -11.05 -13.51 -6.11
N LEU A 71 -10.53 -13.63 -4.90
CA LEU A 71 -11.23 -14.23 -3.77
C LEU A 71 -11.92 -13.20 -2.88
N THR A 72 -11.19 -12.11 -2.52
CA THR A 72 -11.64 -11.18 -1.49
C THR A 72 -12.17 -9.89 -2.09
N PRO A 73 -13.45 -9.53 -1.85
CA PRO A 73 -13.97 -8.20 -2.21
C PRO A 73 -13.17 -7.09 -1.53
N GLY A 74 -12.89 -6.00 -2.25
CA GLY A 74 -12.07 -4.89 -1.74
C GLY A 74 -10.58 -5.01 -2.01
N VAL A 75 -10.07 -6.20 -2.30
CA VAL A 75 -8.67 -6.36 -2.71
C VAL A 75 -8.50 -5.92 -4.17
N ASP A 76 -7.65 -4.91 -4.40
CA ASP A 76 -7.39 -4.37 -5.74
C ASP A 76 -6.39 -5.18 -6.53
N LEU A 77 -5.31 -5.64 -5.88
CA LEU A 77 -4.26 -6.46 -6.50
C LEU A 77 -3.89 -7.65 -5.60
N THR A 78 -3.62 -8.77 -6.24
CA THR A 78 -3.05 -9.95 -5.57
C THR A 78 -1.59 -9.71 -5.29
N THR A 79 -1.16 -9.92 -4.03
CA THR A 79 0.21 -9.72 -3.57
C THR A 79 0.68 -10.92 -2.73
N GLY A 80 1.96 -10.90 -2.33
CA GLY A 80 2.55 -11.95 -1.50
C GLY A 80 4.02 -12.22 -1.85
N SER A 81 4.38 -12.16 -3.14
CA SER A 81 5.79 -12.12 -3.55
C SER A 81 6.31 -10.71 -3.31
N LEU A 82 7.24 -10.57 -2.35
CA LEU A 82 7.73 -9.27 -1.90
C LEU A 82 8.34 -8.45 -3.05
N GLY A 83 8.14 -7.15 -3.01
CA GLY A 83 8.58 -6.18 -4.02
C GLY A 83 7.66 -6.06 -5.24
N GLN A 84 6.92 -7.11 -5.61
CA GLN A 84 6.07 -7.07 -6.82
C GLN A 84 4.89 -6.12 -6.69
N GLY A 85 4.34 -5.96 -5.47
CA GLY A 85 3.27 -5.01 -5.21
C GLY A 85 3.66 -3.57 -5.54
N ALA A 86 4.89 -3.17 -5.26
CA ALA A 86 5.41 -1.85 -5.58
C ALA A 86 5.37 -1.57 -7.10
N SER A 87 5.83 -2.54 -7.91
CA SER A 87 5.83 -2.43 -9.38
C SER A 87 4.42 -2.43 -9.96
N THR A 88 3.53 -3.31 -9.46
CA THR A 88 2.15 -3.36 -9.94
C THR A 88 1.37 -2.10 -9.56
N ALA A 89 1.64 -1.51 -8.39
CA ALA A 89 1.09 -0.24 -7.97
C ALA A 89 1.53 0.91 -8.90
N ALA A 90 2.82 0.96 -9.27
CA ALA A 90 3.32 1.93 -10.23
C ALA A 90 2.65 1.76 -11.61
N GLY A 91 2.46 0.52 -12.06
CA GLY A 91 1.73 0.21 -13.29
C GLY A 91 0.27 0.67 -13.25
N ALA A 92 -0.43 0.45 -12.13
CA ALA A 92 -1.80 0.93 -11.94
C ALA A 92 -1.87 2.46 -11.94
N ALA A 93 -0.94 3.14 -11.26
CA ALA A 93 -0.87 4.60 -11.25
C ALA A 93 -0.62 5.19 -12.64
N LEU A 94 0.29 4.56 -13.42
CA LEU A 94 0.52 4.96 -14.80
C LEU A 94 -0.72 4.75 -15.67
N GLY A 95 -1.40 3.59 -15.55
CA GLY A 95 -2.64 3.30 -16.26
C GLY A 95 -3.71 4.34 -15.99
N ASN A 96 -3.95 4.67 -14.72
CA ASN A 96 -4.89 5.73 -14.33
C ASN A 96 -4.53 7.08 -14.96
N LYS A 97 -3.25 7.42 -14.99
CA LYS A 97 -2.76 8.67 -15.59
C LYS A 97 -2.96 8.71 -17.10
N ILE A 98 -2.70 7.60 -17.80
CA ILE A 98 -2.93 7.46 -19.27
C ILE A 98 -4.42 7.59 -19.60
N ASP A 99 -5.29 6.99 -18.77
CA ASP A 99 -6.75 7.05 -18.93
C ASP A 99 -7.34 8.42 -18.52
N GLY A 100 -6.51 9.38 -18.04
CA GLY A 100 -6.95 10.69 -17.59
C GLY A 100 -7.74 10.67 -16.27
N ARG A 101 -7.61 9.59 -15.49
CA ARG A 101 -8.27 9.43 -14.19
C ARG A 101 -7.54 10.22 -13.10
N THR A 102 -8.25 10.62 -12.07
CA THR A 102 -7.72 11.41 -10.95
C THR A 102 -7.58 10.62 -9.64
N ASN A 103 -7.86 9.33 -9.67
CA ASN A 103 -7.75 8.46 -8.51
C ASN A 103 -6.29 8.18 -8.16
N HIS A 104 -6.07 7.95 -6.86
CA HIS A 104 -4.76 7.67 -6.31
C HIS A 104 -4.54 6.18 -6.09
N VAL A 105 -3.27 5.80 -6.05
CA VAL A 105 -2.82 4.45 -5.68
C VAL A 105 -2.00 4.57 -4.40
N PHE A 106 -2.41 3.85 -3.37
CA PHE A 106 -1.72 3.74 -2.08
C PHE A 106 -1.05 2.39 -2.00
N CYS A 107 0.26 2.35 -1.83
CA CYS A 107 1.02 1.11 -1.77
C CYS A 107 1.69 0.98 -0.40
N VAL A 108 1.44 -0.12 0.31
CA VAL A 108 2.04 -0.38 1.62
C VAL A 108 3.11 -1.45 1.48
N ILE A 109 4.34 -1.09 1.79
CA ILE A 109 5.55 -1.89 1.68
C ILE A 109 6.11 -2.15 3.10
N GLY A 110 6.68 -3.31 3.37
CA GLY A 110 7.44 -3.56 4.60
C GLY A 110 8.89 -3.09 4.49
N ASP A 111 9.54 -2.80 5.60
CA ASP A 111 10.97 -2.47 5.63
C ASP A 111 11.85 -3.61 5.14
N GLY A 112 11.61 -4.85 5.60
CA GLY A 112 12.28 -6.04 5.06
C GLY A 112 11.93 -6.32 3.59
N GLU A 113 10.75 -5.90 3.12
CA GLU A 113 10.41 -5.96 1.69
C GLU A 113 11.24 -4.95 0.87
N ALA A 114 11.65 -3.84 1.47
CA ALA A 114 12.51 -2.85 0.82
C ALA A 114 13.95 -3.38 0.55
N ASP A 115 14.31 -4.57 1.04
CA ASP A 115 15.54 -5.28 0.65
C ASP A 115 15.45 -5.86 -0.77
N GLU A 116 14.25 -6.00 -1.32
CA GLU A 116 14.04 -6.43 -2.71
C GLU A 116 14.41 -5.30 -3.69
N GLY A 117 15.32 -5.58 -4.61
CA GLY A 117 15.77 -4.61 -5.62
C GLY A 117 14.62 -4.03 -6.45
N GLN A 118 13.58 -4.82 -6.69
CA GLN A 118 12.40 -4.45 -7.45
C GLN A 118 11.63 -3.25 -6.83
N VAL A 119 11.68 -3.04 -5.52
CA VAL A 119 11.08 -1.87 -4.87
C VAL A 119 11.74 -0.59 -5.38
N TRP A 120 13.06 -0.57 -5.45
CA TRP A 120 13.84 0.58 -5.91
C TRP A 120 13.68 0.83 -7.41
N GLU A 121 13.57 -0.23 -8.20
CA GLU A 121 13.23 -0.15 -9.62
C GLU A 121 11.83 0.47 -9.83
N ALA A 122 10.85 0.10 -8.99
CA ALA A 122 9.51 0.69 -9.02
C ALA A 122 9.53 2.18 -8.66
N PHE A 123 10.34 2.59 -7.69
CA PHE A 123 10.52 4.01 -7.33
C PHE A 123 11.12 4.81 -8.48
N HIS A 124 12.18 4.28 -9.10
CA HIS A 124 12.78 4.92 -10.28
C HIS A 124 11.79 5.06 -11.42
N PHE A 125 11.00 4.01 -11.69
CA PHE A 125 9.95 4.04 -12.69
C PHE A 125 8.89 5.10 -12.38
N ALA A 126 8.40 5.15 -11.14
CA ALA A 126 7.40 6.12 -10.71
C ALA A 126 7.91 7.56 -10.88
N TYR A 127 9.16 7.82 -10.51
CA TYR A 127 9.81 9.11 -10.70
C TYR A 127 9.95 9.48 -12.19
N ALA A 128 10.46 8.57 -13.01
CA ALA A 128 10.67 8.80 -14.43
C ALA A 128 9.35 9.15 -15.17
N HIS A 129 8.24 8.54 -14.75
CA HIS A 129 6.90 8.78 -15.29
C HIS A 129 6.13 9.89 -14.57
N LYS A 130 6.75 10.54 -13.56
CA LYS A 130 6.14 11.64 -12.77
C LYS A 130 4.77 11.23 -12.20
N LEU A 131 4.71 10.06 -11.56
CA LEU A 131 3.47 9.50 -11.03
C LEU A 131 3.13 10.19 -9.70
N ASP A 132 2.55 11.37 -9.76
CA ASP A 132 2.10 12.14 -8.59
C ASP A 132 0.75 11.63 -8.02
N ASN A 133 0.23 10.55 -8.60
CA ASN A 133 -0.96 9.85 -8.15
C ASN A 133 -0.64 8.52 -7.42
N ILE A 134 0.62 8.29 -7.02
CA ILE A 134 1.00 7.16 -6.17
C ILE A 134 1.66 7.66 -4.88
N ILE A 135 1.28 7.03 -3.76
CA ILE A 135 1.92 7.21 -2.45
C ILE A 135 2.36 5.85 -1.93
N TYR A 136 3.66 5.71 -1.67
CA TYR A 136 4.23 4.53 -1.04
C TYR A 136 4.36 4.77 0.46
N PHE A 137 3.85 3.85 1.26
CA PHE A 137 4.07 3.81 2.72
C PHE A 137 5.04 2.67 3.01
N ILE A 138 6.15 2.98 3.64
CA ILE A 138 7.08 1.97 4.12
C ILE A 138 6.85 1.80 5.63
N ASP A 139 6.32 0.65 6.00
CA ASP A 139 6.15 0.25 7.40
C ASP A 139 7.51 -0.16 7.96
N ASN A 140 8.23 0.86 8.47
CA ASN A 140 9.56 0.70 9.05
C ASN A 140 9.43 0.30 10.52
N ASN A 141 9.04 -0.94 10.76
CA ASN A 141 8.84 -1.47 12.11
C ASN A 141 10.10 -2.09 12.72
N GLY A 142 11.21 -2.15 11.97
CA GLY A 142 12.50 -2.66 12.42
C GLY A 142 12.59 -4.18 12.48
N TYR A 143 11.59 -4.91 11.94
CA TYR A 143 11.55 -6.36 11.97
C TYR A 143 11.22 -6.96 10.61
N GLN A 144 11.91 -7.99 10.25
CA GLN A 144 11.57 -8.90 9.16
C GLN A 144 11.40 -10.33 9.71
N LEU A 145 11.08 -11.32 8.86
CA LEU A 145 10.67 -12.66 9.28
C LEU A 145 11.62 -13.30 10.30
N ASP A 146 12.92 -13.17 10.09
CA ASP A 146 13.94 -13.88 10.85
C ASP A 146 14.52 -13.08 12.03
N GLY A 147 14.07 -11.82 12.22
CA GLY A 147 14.54 -10.99 13.32
C GLY A 147 14.57 -9.48 13.02
N PRO A 148 15.31 -8.71 13.85
CA PRO A 148 15.52 -7.30 13.61
C PRO A 148 16.18 -7.04 12.24
N THR A 149 15.68 -6.05 11.49
CA THR A 149 16.23 -5.71 10.17
C THR A 149 17.72 -5.37 10.22
N ALA A 150 18.16 -4.69 11.27
CA ALA A 150 19.56 -4.35 11.46
C ALA A 150 20.50 -5.57 11.60
N ASP A 151 19.99 -6.71 12.08
CA ASP A 151 20.77 -7.94 12.27
C ASP A 151 20.74 -8.84 11.02
N ILE A 152 19.70 -8.72 10.19
CA ILE A 152 19.52 -9.56 8.99
C ILE A 152 20.14 -8.89 7.78
N LEU A 153 19.68 -7.67 7.44
CA LEU A 153 20.22 -6.84 6.39
C LEU A 153 19.92 -5.36 6.71
N ASP A 154 20.93 -4.66 7.23
CA ASP A 154 20.79 -3.24 7.55
C ASP A 154 20.67 -2.42 6.26
N HIS A 155 19.48 -1.90 6.02
CA HIS A 155 19.20 -1.04 4.89
C HIS A 155 19.44 0.46 5.18
N GLY A 156 19.95 0.82 6.36
CA GLY A 156 20.21 2.20 6.73
C GLY A 156 18.95 3.06 6.70
N ASN A 157 19.07 4.33 6.29
CA ASN A 157 17.92 5.24 6.21
C ASN A 157 17.17 5.06 4.88
N ILE A 158 16.01 4.39 4.94
CA ILE A 158 15.14 4.10 3.78
C ILE A 158 14.61 5.39 3.15
N ALA A 159 14.23 6.39 3.95
CA ALA A 159 13.70 7.64 3.43
C ALA A 159 14.72 8.39 2.57
N LYS A 160 15.98 8.46 3.01
CA LYS A 160 17.06 9.07 2.21
C LYS A 160 17.35 8.29 0.93
N LYS A 161 17.24 6.95 0.98
CA LYS A 161 17.36 6.14 -0.25
C LYS A 161 16.22 6.46 -1.21
N ALA A 162 14.96 6.46 -0.75
CA ALA A 162 13.82 6.79 -1.60
C ALA A 162 13.91 8.21 -2.17
N GLU A 163 14.40 9.18 -1.38
CA GLU A 163 14.69 10.53 -1.84
C GLU A 163 15.73 10.54 -2.97
N SER A 164 16.76 9.70 -2.88
CA SER A 164 17.78 9.60 -3.93
C SER A 164 17.23 9.01 -5.24
N PHE A 165 16.11 8.28 -5.21
CA PHE A 165 15.37 7.85 -6.38
C PHE A 165 14.36 8.90 -6.88
N GLY A 166 14.31 10.07 -6.25
CA GLY A 166 13.50 11.21 -6.67
C GLY A 166 12.11 11.30 -6.05
N LEU A 167 11.80 10.47 -5.04
CA LEU A 167 10.53 10.54 -4.32
C LEU A 167 10.52 11.73 -3.33
N TYR A 168 9.35 12.30 -3.14
CA TYR A 168 9.11 13.16 -1.98
C TYR A 168 8.91 12.31 -0.73
N THR A 169 9.78 12.42 0.25
CA THR A 169 9.79 11.54 1.43
C THR A 169 9.45 12.30 2.71
N GLN A 170 8.81 11.63 3.63
CA GLN A 170 8.48 12.09 4.97
C GLN A 170 8.66 10.93 5.95
N GLU A 171 9.25 11.21 7.10
CA GLU A 171 9.32 10.25 8.21
C GLU A 171 8.38 10.73 9.31
N ILE A 172 7.46 9.89 9.73
CA ILE A 172 6.43 10.23 10.70
C ILE A 172 6.24 9.09 11.72
N ASP A 173 5.61 9.38 12.83
CA ASP A 173 5.10 8.34 13.72
C ASP A 173 3.89 7.65 13.07
N GLY A 174 4.04 6.37 12.72
CA GLY A 174 3.00 5.55 12.11
C GLY A 174 1.82 5.22 13.03
N HIS A 175 1.85 5.64 14.29
CA HIS A 175 0.76 5.54 15.27
C HIS A 175 0.06 6.87 15.54
N ASP A 176 0.57 7.98 15.00
CA ASP A 176 -0.11 9.28 15.04
C ASP A 176 -1.00 9.45 13.80
N VAL A 177 -2.31 9.26 13.98
CA VAL A 177 -3.30 9.38 12.88
C VAL A 177 -3.31 10.76 12.23
N LYS A 178 -3.02 11.82 13.02
CA LYS A 178 -2.92 13.17 12.47
C LYS A 178 -1.67 13.32 11.61
N ALA A 179 -0.53 12.81 12.05
CA ALA A 179 0.71 12.85 11.28
C ALA A 179 0.56 12.08 9.96
N ILE A 180 -0.11 10.90 9.98
CA ILE A 180 -0.41 10.13 8.77
C ILE A 180 -1.27 10.95 7.81
N TYR A 181 -2.36 11.55 8.29
CA TYR A 181 -3.24 12.37 7.47
C TYR A 181 -2.50 13.57 6.86
N ASP A 182 -1.77 14.33 7.68
CA ASP A 182 -1.02 15.51 7.24
C ASP A 182 0.04 15.13 6.18
N ALA A 183 0.72 13.99 6.36
CA ALA A 183 1.71 13.50 5.40
C ALA A 183 1.07 13.17 4.04
N ILE A 184 -0.13 12.60 4.01
CA ILE A 184 -0.87 12.35 2.77
C ILE A 184 -1.27 13.67 2.10
N GLN A 185 -1.74 14.66 2.86
CA GLN A 185 -2.08 15.98 2.32
C GLN A 185 -0.85 16.68 1.73
N ASN A 186 0.31 16.57 2.41
CA ASN A 186 1.57 17.08 1.90
C ASN A 186 1.99 16.40 0.59
N ALA A 187 1.79 15.07 0.49
CA ALA A 187 2.05 14.31 -0.73
C ALA A 187 1.16 14.76 -1.89
N TYR A 188 -0.13 14.98 -1.66
CA TYR A 188 -1.07 15.50 -2.67
C TYR A 188 -0.67 16.86 -3.22
N ALA A 189 0.01 17.69 -2.43
CA ALA A 189 0.51 18.98 -2.85
C ALA A 189 1.72 18.91 -3.79
N LYS A 190 2.40 17.74 -3.87
CA LYS A 190 3.59 17.53 -4.71
C LYS A 190 3.19 17.09 -6.12
N LYS A 191 3.19 18.02 -7.05
CA LYS A 191 2.83 17.72 -8.44
C LYS A 191 4.03 17.23 -9.25
N GLY A 192 3.79 16.18 -10.04
CA GLY A 192 4.81 15.57 -10.90
C GLY A 192 5.89 14.79 -10.15
N VAL A 193 5.68 14.49 -8.86
CA VAL A 193 6.65 13.76 -8.02
C VAL A 193 5.89 12.67 -7.24
N PRO A 194 6.31 11.39 -7.32
CA PRO A 194 5.77 10.33 -6.46
C PRO A 194 6.20 10.55 -5.01
N SER A 195 5.44 10.01 -4.07
CA SER A 195 5.73 10.14 -2.63
C SER A 195 5.83 8.80 -1.96
#